data_ad65848bb10dba96113e31092f61d35f
#
_entry.id   ad65848bb10dba96113e31092f61d35f
#
_cell.length_a   1.000
_cell.length_b   1.000
_cell.length_c   1.000
_cell.angle_alpha   90.00
_cell.angle_beta   90.00
_cell.angle_gamma   90.00
#
_symmetry.space_group_name_H-M   'P 1'
#
loop_
_entity.id
_entity.type
_entity.pdbx_description
1 polymer ?
#
loop_
_entity_poly.entity_id
_entity_poly.type
_entity_poly.pdbx_seq_one_letter_code
_entity_poly.pdbx_strand_id
1 'polypeptide(L)'
;MEGSAPLQLDTAAETLRELHPADLANIVEDLDVKYASQLLASLDSAEAAKVLEEVDPAFQTILVKYLGPEKAGKILAQMSSDEFADLVKTFSSKDARKFLSQVSGGRAKNVETLLGYEDNTAGGLMTLDYFSARPQWTVEQTIEELRKNSPNIRSVVHVYVTDENGKFTGAVSLRRLMLADKSLPIKKLAKDFPAHSTLKPHDKLQKVIHLMTKYNLYTAAVLDKERKLAGVVTIDDVMRLLAPSA
;
A
#
# COMPACT_ATOMS: atom_id res chain seq x y z
N MET A 1 12.62 -14.82 46.97
CA MET A 1 13.45 -14.35 45.83
C MET A 1 12.80 -14.89 44.58
N GLU A 2 12.24 -13.99 43.78
CA GLU A 2 11.90 -14.16 42.36
C GLU A 2 10.74 -13.26 42.02
N GLY A 3 11.08 -12.06 41.59
CA GLY A 3 10.09 -11.04 41.21
C GLY A 3 10.63 -10.06 40.16
N SER A 4 11.29 -10.57 39.08
CA SER A 4 11.85 -9.68 38.05
C SER A 4 11.47 -10.03 36.61
N ALA A 5 10.63 -11.03 36.39
CA ALA A 5 10.24 -11.43 35.04
C ALA A 5 9.20 -10.52 34.31
N PRO A 6 8.19 -9.92 34.96
CA PRO A 6 7.19 -9.11 34.27
C PRO A 6 7.75 -7.79 33.69
N LEU A 7 8.63 -7.12 34.40
CA LEU A 7 9.21 -5.82 33.97
C LEU A 7 10.09 -5.94 32.72
N GLN A 8 10.77 -7.07 32.53
CA GLN A 8 11.63 -7.28 31.35
C GLN A 8 10.82 -7.55 30.07
N LEU A 9 9.65 -8.16 30.18
CA LEU A 9 8.77 -8.42 29.03
C LEU A 9 8.09 -7.16 28.49
N ASP A 10 7.66 -6.27 29.39
CA ASP A 10 7.05 -5.00 28.99
C ASP A 10 8.07 -4.07 28.32
N THR A 11 9.28 -3.98 28.87
CA THR A 11 10.37 -3.16 28.28
C THR A 11 10.82 -3.71 26.94
N ALA A 12 10.90 -5.04 26.76
CA ALA A 12 11.22 -5.66 25.48
C ALA A 12 10.11 -5.39 24.43
N ALA A 13 8.84 -5.47 24.83
CA ALA A 13 7.72 -5.18 23.95
C ALA A 13 7.66 -3.72 23.53
N GLU A 14 8.00 -2.78 24.41
CA GLU A 14 8.12 -1.35 24.06
C GLU A 14 9.28 -1.11 23.09
N THR A 15 10.45 -1.71 23.32
CA THR A 15 11.61 -1.58 22.43
C THR A 15 11.31 -2.16 21.04
N LEU A 16 10.58 -3.28 20.94
CA LEU A 16 10.21 -3.86 19.66
C LEU A 16 9.28 -2.96 18.85
N ARG A 17 8.41 -2.18 19.49
CA ARG A 17 7.53 -1.22 18.80
C ARG A 17 8.26 -0.01 18.21
N GLU A 18 9.44 0.31 18.71
CA GLU A 18 10.28 1.41 18.19
C GLU A 18 11.09 0.99 16.95
N LEU A 19 11.18 -0.31 16.65
CA LEU A 19 11.90 -0.82 15.49
C LEU A 19 11.18 -0.49 14.17
N HIS A 20 12.00 -0.32 13.12
CA HIS A 20 11.44 -0.24 11.77
C HIS A 20 10.74 -1.57 11.40
N PRO A 21 9.60 -1.53 10.68
CA PRO A 21 8.89 -2.76 10.29
C PRO A 21 9.76 -3.82 9.63
N ALA A 22 10.71 -3.41 8.77
CA ALA A 22 11.64 -4.34 8.12
C ALA A 22 12.59 -5.04 9.13
N ASP A 23 13.07 -4.32 10.16
CA ASP A 23 13.92 -4.93 11.19
C ASP A 23 13.12 -5.90 12.05
N LEU A 24 11.85 -5.55 12.32
CA LEU A 24 10.95 -6.43 13.06
C LEU A 24 10.54 -7.66 12.25
N ALA A 25 10.44 -7.52 10.91
CA ALA A 25 10.21 -8.65 10.01
C ALA A 25 11.37 -9.67 10.07
N ASN A 26 12.62 -9.22 10.07
CA ASN A 26 13.79 -10.09 10.26
C ASN A 26 13.69 -10.89 11.56
N ILE A 27 13.30 -10.22 12.67
CA ILE A 27 13.09 -10.93 13.95
C ILE A 27 11.96 -11.95 13.84
N VAL A 28 10.87 -11.60 13.16
CA VAL A 28 9.73 -12.51 12.95
C VAL A 28 10.16 -13.74 12.15
N GLU A 29 11.01 -13.58 11.15
CA GLU A 29 11.53 -14.68 10.31
C GLU A 29 12.49 -15.62 11.06
N ASP A 30 13.23 -15.09 12.02
CA ASP A 30 14.14 -15.88 12.88
C ASP A 30 13.39 -16.71 13.94
N LEU A 31 12.10 -16.47 14.14
CA LEU A 31 11.29 -17.16 15.15
C LEU A 31 10.53 -18.36 14.58
N ASP A 32 10.32 -19.39 15.42
CA ASP A 32 9.33 -20.41 15.11
C ASP A 32 7.95 -19.77 14.85
N VAL A 33 7.17 -20.33 13.92
CA VAL A 33 5.85 -19.80 13.49
C VAL A 33 4.92 -19.49 14.66
N LYS A 34 4.99 -20.28 15.74
CA LYS A 34 4.19 -20.06 16.96
C LYS A 34 4.54 -18.72 17.63
N TYR A 35 5.84 -18.46 17.84
CA TYR A 35 6.31 -17.26 18.51
C TYR A 35 6.20 -16.03 17.59
N ALA A 36 6.51 -16.17 16.31
CA ALA A 36 6.29 -15.18 15.28
C ALA A 36 4.83 -14.72 15.23
N SER A 37 3.88 -15.66 15.24
CA SER A 37 2.44 -15.37 15.25
C SER A 37 1.99 -14.69 16.55
N GLN A 38 2.57 -15.04 17.70
CA GLN A 38 2.29 -14.39 18.97
C GLN A 38 2.81 -12.94 18.99
N LEU A 39 4.00 -12.71 18.44
CA LEU A 39 4.58 -11.38 18.29
C LEU A 39 3.70 -10.51 17.41
N LEU A 40 3.34 -10.95 16.21
CA LEU A 40 2.42 -10.23 15.32
C LEU A 40 1.05 -9.94 15.97
N ALA A 41 0.52 -10.91 16.74
CA ALA A 41 -0.76 -10.74 17.43
C ALA A 41 -0.69 -9.78 18.65
N SER A 42 0.50 -9.43 19.13
CA SER A 42 0.71 -8.48 20.23
C SER A 42 0.83 -7.02 19.74
N LEU A 43 1.07 -6.82 18.44
CA LEU A 43 1.08 -5.52 17.80
C LEU A 43 -0.35 -5.05 17.50
N ASP A 44 -0.53 -3.74 17.31
CA ASP A 44 -1.78 -3.29 16.69
C ASP A 44 -1.88 -3.78 15.25
N SER A 45 -3.09 -3.82 14.69
CA SER A 45 -3.32 -4.42 13.37
C SER A 45 -2.60 -3.68 12.24
N ALA A 46 -2.39 -2.36 12.38
CA ALA A 46 -1.72 -1.56 11.37
C ALA A 46 -0.19 -1.75 11.43
N GLU A 47 0.38 -1.85 12.63
CA GLU A 47 1.79 -2.20 12.83
C GLU A 47 2.08 -3.62 12.34
N ALA A 48 1.24 -4.59 12.74
CA ALA A 48 1.38 -5.98 12.30
C ALA A 48 1.28 -6.14 10.79
N ALA A 49 0.44 -5.35 10.11
CA ALA A 49 0.34 -5.33 8.65
C ALA A 49 1.64 -4.86 8.00
N LYS A 50 2.23 -3.76 8.50
CA LYS A 50 3.51 -3.25 7.98
C LYS A 50 4.65 -4.25 8.14
N VAL A 51 4.70 -4.93 9.29
CA VAL A 51 5.70 -5.99 9.53
C VAL A 51 5.46 -7.17 8.59
N LEU A 52 4.21 -7.62 8.47
CA LEU A 52 3.85 -8.76 7.61
C LEU A 52 4.20 -8.50 6.14
N GLU A 53 4.07 -7.27 5.65
CA GLU A 53 4.42 -6.89 4.27
C GLU A 53 5.92 -6.94 3.97
N GLU A 54 6.77 -6.86 4.99
CA GLU A 54 8.23 -6.96 4.86
C GLU A 54 8.74 -8.41 5.02
N VAL A 55 7.89 -9.36 5.48
CA VAL A 55 8.23 -10.77 5.66
C VAL A 55 8.26 -11.51 4.32
N ASP A 56 9.15 -12.51 4.18
CA ASP A 56 9.20 -13.39 2.99
C ASP A 56 7.82 -13.95 2.63
N PRO A 57 7.40 -13.93 1.35
CA PRO A 57 6.07 -14.33 0.91
C PRO A 57 5.67 -15.76 1.30
N ALA A 58 6.63 -16.70 1.33
CA ALA A 58 6.34 -18.07 1.74
C ALA A 58 6.04 -18.13 3.25
N PHE A 59 6.79 -17.36 4.05
CA PHE A 59 6.58 -17.32 5.49
C PHE A 59 5.33 -16.48 5.86
N GLN A 60 5.02 -15.39 5.13
CA GLN A 60 3.74 -14.67 5.25
C GLN A 60 2.55 -15.65 5.16
N THR A 61 2.57 -16.51 4.14
CA THR A 61 1.51 -17.50 3.92
C THR A 61 1.33 -18.43 5.11
N ILE A 62 2.42 -18.88 5.71
CA ILE A 62 2.41 -19.76 6.90
C ILE A 62 1.85 -19.02 8.11
N LEU A 63 2.33 -17.80 8.37
CA LEU A 63 1.90 -16.95 9.49
C LEU A 63 0.40 -16.65 9.44
N VAL A 64 -0.10 -16.23 8.28
CA VAL A 64 -1.52 -15.90 8.09
C VAL A 64 -2.42 -17.12 8.32
N LYS A 65 -2.00 -18.29 7.85
CA LYS A 65 -2.73 -19.55 8.10
C LYS A 65 -2.70 -19.95 9.58
N TYR A 66 -1.57 -19.75 10.25
CA TYR A 66 -1.41 -20.08 11.67
C TYR A 66 -2.24 -19.14 12.57
N LEU A 67 -2.26 -17.85 12.28
CA LEU A 67 -3.09 -16.86 12.98
C LEU A 67 -4.59 -17.17 12.87
N GLY A 68 -4.99 -17.81 11.79
CA GLY A 68 -6.39 -18.10 11.48
C GLY A 68 -7.17 -16.88 10.97
N PRO A 69 -8.38 -17.10 10.42
CA PRO A 69 -9.08 -16.09 9.61
C PRO A 69 -9.48 -14.82 10.40
N GLU A 70 -9.88 -14.96 11.65
CA GLU A 70 -10.34 -13.81 12.44
C GLU A 70 -9.21 -12.84 12.79
N LYS A 71 -8.08 -13.35 13.32
CA LYS A 71 -6.92 -12.51 13.67
C LYS A 71 -6.22 -12.01 12.42
N ALA A 72 -5.97 -12.89 11.46
CA ALA A 72 -5.37 -12.52 10.19
C ALA A 72 -6.23 -11.49 9.45
N GLY A 73 -7.56 -11.63 9.43
CA GLY A 73 -8.46 -10.69 8.78
C GLY A 73 -8.29 -9.24 9.24
N LYS A 74 -8.03 -9.02 10.54
CA LYS A 74 -7.77 -7.67 11.09
C LYS A 74 -6.47 -7.09 10.57
N ILE A 75 -5.42 -7.90 10.44
CA ILE A 75 -4.12 -7.50 9.91
C ILE A 75 -4.24 -7.26 8.40
N LEU A 76 -4.80 -8.21 7.65
CA LEU A 76 -4.99 -8.13 6.21
C LEU A 76 -5.85 -6.91 5.78
N ALA A 77 -6.79 -6.49 6.61
CA ALA A 77 -7.57 -5.28 6.40
C ALA A 77 -6.73 -3.99 6.46
N GLN A 78 -5.54 -4.02 7.03
CA GLN A 78 -4.62 -2.89 7.15
C GLN A 78 -3.45 -2.96 6.15
N MET A 79 -3.23 -4.09 5.47
CA MET A 79 -2.21 -4.22 4.42
C MET A 79 -2.55 -3.31 3.24
N SER A 80 -1.56 -2.90 2.44
CA SER A 80 -1.79 -2.26 1.15
C SER A 80 -2.53 -3.21 0.19
N SER A 81 -3.27 -2.66 -0.76
CA SER A 81 -4.14 -3.48 -1.63
C SER A 81 -3.36 -4.40 -2.55
N ASP A 82 -2.21 -3.96 -3.03
CA ASP A 82 -1.25 -4.69 -3.85
C ASP A 82 -0.58 -5.82 -3.07
N GLU A 83 0.00 -5.54 -1.90
CA GLU A 83 0.63 -6.55 -1.04
C GLU A 83 -0.37 -7.62 -0.61
N PHE A 84 -1.61 -7.22 -0.28
CA PHE A 84 -2.64 -8.19 0.02
C PHE A 84 -3.05 -9.02 -1.20
N ALA A 85 -3.08 -8.42 -2.40
CA ALA A 85 -3.34 -9.17 -3.63
C ALA A 85 -2.23 -10.18 -3.90
N ASP A 86 -0.96 -9.81 -3.72
CA ASP A 86 0.17 -10.71 -3.93
C ASP A 86 0.16 -11.86 -2.92
N LEU A 87 -0.13 -11.59 -1.66
CA LEU A 87 -0.33 -12.63 -0.66
C LEU A 87 -1.49 -13.59 -1.03
N VAL A 88 -2.61 -13.06 -1.53
CA VAL A 88 -3.76 -13.88 -1.95
C VAL A 88 -3.40 -14.81 -3.11
N LYS A 89 -2.51 -14.41 -4.03
CA LYS A 89 -2.01 -15.27 -5.11
C LYS A 89 -1.28 -16.50 -4.61
N THR A 90 -0.69 -16.45 -3.41
CA THR A 90 0.01 -17.60 -2.80
C THR A 90 -0.95 -18.62 -2.17
N PHE A 91 -2.21 -18.27 -1.98
CA PHE A 91 -3.20 -19.12 -1.32
C PHE A 91 -3.87 -20.11 -2.29
N SER A 92 -4.36 -21.23 -1.72
CA SER A 92 -5.36 -22.04 -2.43
C SER A 92 -6.64 -21.23 -2.67
N SER A 93 -7.41 -21.56 -3.71
CA SER A 93 -8.70 -20.88 -3.98
C SER A 93 -9.67 -20.93 -2.79
N LYS A 94 -9.56 -21.95 -1.93
CA LYS A 94 -10.36 -22.08 -0.69
C LYS A 94 -9.90 -21.08 0.37
N ASP A 95 -8.58 -20.99 0.59
CA ASP A 95 -8.00 -20.08 1.58
C ASP A 95 -8.18 -18.63 1.15
N ALA A 96 -7.95 -18.30 -0.13
CA ALA A 96 -8.18 -16.99 -0.68
C ALA A 96 -9.60 -16.47 -0.38
N ARG A 97 -10.63 -17.26 -0.71
CA ARG A 97 -12.03 -16.90 -0.38
C ARG A 97 -12.26 -16.73 1.12
N LYS A 98 -11.65 -17.61 1.93
CA LYS A 98 -11.78 -17.54 3.39
C LYS A 98 -11.21 -16.24 3.95
N PHE A 99 -10.02 -15.81 3.52
CA PHE A 99 -9.40 -14.59 4.02
C PHE A 99 -10.02 -13.33 3.41
N LEU A 100 -10.37 -13.32 2.14
CA LEU A 100 -11.09 -12.21 1.52
C LEU A 100 -12.43 -11.93 2.18
N SER A 101 -13.13 -12.95 2.65
CA SER A 101 -14.41 -12.77 3.37
C SER A 101 -14.28 -12.12 4.76
N GLN A 102 -13.07 -12.02 5.30
CA GLN A 102 -12.82 -11.38 6.61
C GLN A 102 -12.57 -9.88 6.50
N VAL A 103 -12.36 -9.34 5.31
CA VAL A 103 -12.13 -7.91 5.10
C VAL A 103 -13.38 -7.23 4.54
N SER A 104 -13.47 -5.90 4.65
CA SER A 104 -14.62 -5.14 4.13
C SER A 104 -14.81 -5.37 2.63
N GLY A 105 -16.06 -5.35 2.16
CA GLY A 105 -16.39 -5.60 0.76
C GLY A 105 -15.69 -4.65 -0.22
N GLY A 106 -15.47 -3.39 0.15
CA GLY A 106 -14.71 -2.44 -0.66
C GLY A 106 -13.25 -2.86 -0.84
N ARG A 107 -12.60 -3.29 0.22
CA ARG A 107 -11.20 -3.75 0.17
C ARG A 107 -11.06 -5.08 -0.55
N ALA A 108 -11.95 -6.04 -0.27
CA ALA A 108 -11.97 -7.30 -1.00
C ALA A 108 -12.11 -7.07 -2.52
N LYS A 109 -12.99 -6.17 -2.95
CA LYS A 109 -13.15 -5.79 -4.35
C LYS A 109 -11.89 -5.17 -4.96
N ASN A 110 -11.16 -4.34 -4.20
CA ASN A 110 -9.89 -3.78 -4.65
C ASN A 110 -8.88 -4.91 -4.92
N VAL A 111 -8.72 -5.84 -3.99
CA VAL A 111 -7.82 -7.00 -4.14
C VAL A 111 -8.25 -7.86 -5.33
N GLU A 112 -9.55 -8.19 -5.46
CA GLU A 112 -10.07 -8.95 -6.61
C GLU A 112 -9.79 -8.25 -7.96
N THR A 113 -9.84 -6.92 -7.99
CA THR A 113 -9.49 -6.14 -9.19
C THR A 113 -8.01 -6.32 -9.55
N LEU A 114 -7.11 -6.29 -8.56
CA LEU A 114 -5.68 -6.46 -8.77
C LEU A 114 -5.31 -7.88 -9.19
N LEU A 115 -5.99 -8.89 -8.66
CA LEU A 115 -5.80 -10.29 -9.05
C LEU A 115 -6.06 -10.55 -10.54
N GLY A 116 -6.77 -9.66 -11.24
CA GLY A 116 -7.03 -9.74 -12.68
C GLY A 116 -5.86 -9.34 -13.57
N TYR A 117 -4.76 -8.82 -13.02
CA TYR A 117 -3.60 -8.35 -13.78
C TYR A 117 -2.40 -9.31 -13.65
N GLU A 118 -1.56 -9.33 -14.69
CA GLU A 118 -0.30 -10.08 -14.69
C GLU A 118 0.75 -9.37 -13.81
N ASP A 119 1.52 -10.09 -13.00
CA ASP A 119 2.47 -9.56 -12.01
C ASP A 119 3.52 -8.59 -12.62
N ASN A 120 4.05 -8.90 -13.81
CA ASN A 120 5.07 -8.09 -14.48
C ASN A 120 4.47 -6.95 -15.35
N THR A 121 3.33 -6.39 -14.95
CA THR A 121 2.68 -5.28 -15.63
C THR A 121 2.40 -4.14 -14.66
N ALA A 122 2.15 -2.94 -15.19
CA ALA A 122 1.74 -1.80 -14.37
C ALA A 122 0.48 -2.09 -13.53
N GLY A 123 -0.44 -2.90 -14.06
CA GLY A 123 -1.64 -3.33 -13.35
C GLY A 123 -1.37 -4.30 -12.21
N GLY A 124 -0.36 -5.19 -12.38
CA GLY A 124 0.06 -6.12 -11.32
C GLY A 124 0.88 -5.45 -10.21
N LEU A 125 1.54 -4.32 -10.53
CA LEU A 125 2.37 -3.54 -9.60
C LEU A 125 1.63 -2.39 -8.94
N MET A 126 0.44 -2.02 -9.43
CA MET A 126 -0.25 -0.84 -8.93
C MET A 126 -0.98 -1.10 -7.62
N THR A 127 -0.96 -0.11 -6.76
CA THR A 127 -1.84 -0.04 -5.60
C THR A 127 -3.12 0.74 -5.91
N LEU A 128 -4.21 0.44 -5.20
CA LEU A 128 -5.45 1.22 -5.23
C LEU A 128 -5.56 2.16 -4.02
N ASP A 129 -4.56 2.18 -3.14
CA ASP A 129 -4.53 2.98 -1.92
C ASP A 129 -3.92 4.37 -2.19
N TYR A 130 -4.47 5.09 -3.16
CA TYR A 130 -4.06 6.44 -3.52
C TYR A 130 -5.10 7.48 -3.10
N PHE A 131 -4.67 8.74 -2.97
CA PHE A 131 -5.58 9.86 -2.73
C PHE A 131 -5.91 10.59 -4.01
N SER A 132 -7.21 10.79 -4.25
CA SER A 132 -7.70 11.59 -5.35
C SER A 132 -8.54 12.78 -4.86
N ALA A 133 -8.34 13.93 -5.50
CA ALA A 133 -9.05 15.17 -5.24
C ALA A 133 -9.94 15.55 -6.43
N ARG A 134 -11.00 16.30 -6.15
CA ARG A 134 -11.86 16.87 -7.19
C ARG A 134 -11.26 18.15 -7.75
N PRO A 135 -11.37 18.44 -9.06
CA PRO A 135 -10.73 19.57 -9.71
C PRO A 135 -11.11 20.95 -9.13
N GLN A 136 -12.33 21.06 -8.58
CA GLN A 136 -12.87 22.28 -8.00
C GLN A 136 -12.48 22.53 -6.56
N TRP A 137 -11.94 21.52 -5.86
CA TRP A 137 -11.48 21.71 -4.48
C TRP A 137 -10.34 22.72 -4.42
N THR A 138 -10.34 23.54 -3.38
CA THR A 138 -9.19 24.41 -3.08
C THR A 138 -8.04 23.58 -2.52
N VAL A 139 -6.86 24.17 -2.49
CA VAL A 139 -5.68 23.59 -1.82
C VAL A 139 -6.01 23.27 -0.36
N GLU A 140 -6.65 24.18 0.37
CA GLU A 140 -7.04 23.98 1.77
C GLU A 140 -7.99 22.79 1.94
N GLN A 141 -9.07 22.74 1.16
CA GLN A 141 -10.01 21.61 1.17
C GLN A 141 -9.30 20.28 0.86
N THR A 142 -8.38 20.29 -0.09
CA THR A 142 -7.63 19.10 -0.47
C THR A 142 -6.75 18.60 0.68
N ILE A 143 -6.08 19.51 1.40
CA ILE A 143 -5.25 19.17 2.56
C ILE A 143 -6.10 18.64 3.72
N GLU A 144 -7.28 19.23 3.97
CA GLU A 144 -8.20 18.77 5.00
C GLU A 144 -8.72 17.35 4.71
N GLU A 145 -9.14 17.10 3.48
CA GLU A 145 -9.61 15.77 3.07
C GLU A 145 -8.47 14.74 3.09
N LEU A 146 -7.25 15.14 2.70
CA LEU A 146 -6.07 14.29 2.81
C LEU A 146 -5.80 13.88 4.27
N ARG A 147 -5.87 14.83 5.21
CA ARG A 147 -5.70 14.55 6.66
C ARG A 147 -6.72 13.56 7.18
N LYS A 148 -8.01 13.69 6.77
CA LYS A 148 -9.07 12.77 7.17
C LYS A 148 -8.84 11.34 6.65
N ASN A 149 -8.26 11.22 5.45
CA ASN A 149 -8.06 9.93 4.78
C ASN A 149 -6.65 9.36 5.00
N SER A 150 -5.73 10.10 5.65
CA SER A 150 -4.33 9.70 5.82
C SER A 150 -4.12 8.32 6.46
N PRO A 151 -4.97 7.84 7.39
CA PRO A 151 -4.81 6.50 7.94
C PRO A 151 -4.91 5.37 6.91
N ASN A 152 -5.57 5.63 5.78
CA ASN A 152 -5.81 4.65 4.71
C ASN A 152 -4.82 4.77 3.54
N ILE A 153 -3.88 5.71 3.61
CA ILE A 153 -2.96 6.02 2.51
C ILE A 153 -1.53 5.98 3.06
N ARG A 154 -0.73 5.04 2.60
CA ARG A 154 0.63 4.84 3.12
C ARG A 154 1.64 5.87 2.64
N SER A 155 1.56 6.23 1.38
CA SER A 155 2.50 7.17 0.78
C SER A 155 1.77 8.19 -0.07
N VAL A 156 1.92 9.47 0.27
CA VAL A 156 1.34 10.58 -0.51
C VAL A 156 2.48 11.40 -1.10
N VAL A 157 2.97 10.99 -2.24
CA VAL A 157 3.90 11.79 -3.04
C VAL A 157 3.13 12.75 -3.95
N HIS A 158 2.02 12.28 -4.50
CA HIS A 158 1.13 13.04 -5.37
C HIS A 158 -0.32 12.94 -4.92
N VAL A 159 -1.05 14.03 -5.08
CA VAL A 159 -2.52 14.09 -5.08
C VAL A 159 -2.97 13.98 -6.52
N TYR A 160 -3.71 12.93 -6.84
CA TYR A 160 -4.28 12.72 -8.17
C TYR A 160 -5.58 13.50 -8.30
N VAL A 161 -5.82 14.09 -9.47
CA VAL A 161 -7.03 14.88 -9.70
C VAL A 161 -7.89 14.17 -10.72
N THR A 162 -9.12 13.84 -10.32
CA THR A 162 -10.10 13.13 -11.15
C THR A 162 -11.40 13.90 -11.22
N ASP A 163 -12.04 13.92 -12.40
CA ASP A 163 -13.38 14.50 -12.55
C ASP A 163 -14.47 13.61 -11.90
N GLU A 164 -15.73 14.02 -12.01
CA GLU A 164 -16.88 13.33 -11.43
C GLU A 164 -17.09 11.91 -11.99
N ASN A 165 -16.55 11.62 -13.16
CA ASN A 165 -16.60 10.31 -13.80
C ASN A 165 -15.35 9.44 -13.49
N GLY A 166 -14.45 9.92 -12.63
CA GLY A 166 -13.20 9.26 -12.28
C GLY A 166 -12.10 9.42 -13.34
N LYS A 167 -12.31 10.26 -14.38
CA LYS A 167 -11.31 10.51 -15.42
C LYS A 167 -10.17 11.35 -14.87
N PHE A 168 -8.96 10.87 -15.10
CA PHE A 168 -7.73 11.55 -14.67
C PHE A 168 -7.53 12.88 -15.42
N THR A 169 -7.32 13.97 -14.68
CA THR A 169 -7.10 15.30 -15.20
C THR A 169 -5.72 15.85 -14.88
N GLY A 170 -4.98 15.20 -14.00
CA GLY A 170 -3.60 15.56 -13.63
C GLY A 170 -3.24 15.11 -12.22
N ALA A 171 -2.04 15.46 -11.79
CA ALA A 171 -1.58 15.23 -10.42
C ALA A 171 -0.81 16.44 -9.89
N VAL A 172 -0.77 16.58 -8.58
CA VAL A 172 -0.04 17.64 -7.87
C VAL A 172 0.87 17.01 -6.85
N SER A 173 2.17 17.30 -6.89
CA SER A 173 3.06 16.82 -5.84
C SER A 173 2.71 17.44 -4.48
N LEU A 174 2.88 16.68 -3.41
CA LEU A 174 2.63 17.17 -2.05
C LEU A 174 3.43 18.46 -1.77
N ARG A 175 4.70 18.54 -2.23
CA ARG A 175 5.51 19.76 -2.11
C ARG A 175 4.83 20.97 -2.76
N ARG A 176 4.30 20.80 -3.97
CA ARG A 176 3.62 21.89 -4.70
C ARG A 176 2.32 22.28 -4.01
N LEU A 177 1.58 21.31 -3.50
CA LEU A 177 0.36 21.55 -2.73
C LEU A 177 0.64 22.37 -1.47
N MET A 178 1.71 22.05 -0.73
CA MET A 178 2.07 22.75 0.52
C MET A 178 2.56 24.18 0.30
N LEU A 179 3.12 24.49 -0.88
CA LEU A 179 3.64 25.83 -1.22
C LEU A 179 2.62 26.73 -1.95
N ALA A 180 1.46 26.20 -2.34
CA ALA A 180 0.45 26.94 -3.08
C ALA A 180 -0.46 27.74 -2.16
N ASP A 181 -1.09 28.80 -2.74
CA ASP A 181 -2.12 29.57 -2.05
C ASP A 181 -3.30 28.64 -1.69
N LYS A 182 -3.77 28.73 -0.46
CA LYS A 182 -4.81 27.88 0.11
C LYS A 182 -6.15 27.97 -0.63
N SER A 183 -6.46 29.15 -1.18
CA SER A 183 -7.70 29.41 -1.91
C SER A 183 -7.67 28.96 -3.36
N LEU A 184 -6.48 28.57 -3.88
CA LEU A 184 -6.32 28.21 -5.27
C LEU A 184 -7.02 26.87 -5.58
N PRO A 185 -7.87 26.80 -6.64
CA PRO A 185 -8.43 25.52 -7.08
C PRO A 185 -7.35 24.56 -7.58
N ILE A 186 -7.39 23.29 -7.12
CA ILE A 186 -6.33 22.30 -7.37
C ILE A 186 -6.13 22.02 -8.87
N LYS A 187 -7.17 22.16 -9.69
CA LYS A 187 -7.07 22.03 -11.16
C LYS A 187 -6.04 22.96 -11.80
N LYS A 188 -5.79 24.14 -11.20
CA LYS A 188 -4.78 25.07 -11.71
C LYS A 188 -3.36 24.57 -11.48
N LEU A 189 -3.14 23.76 -10.44
CA LEU A 189 -1.87 23.11 -10.14
C LEU A 189 -1.70 21.83 -10.94
N ALA A 190 -2.76 21.05 -11.10
CA ALA A 190 -2.75 19.72 -11.73
C ALA A 190 -2.49 19.74 -13.24
N LYS A 191 -2.84 20.82 -13.95
CA LYS A 191 -2.69 20.92 -15.41
C LYS A 191 -1.25 20.88 -15.91
N ASP A 192 -0.29 21.15 -15.04
CA ASP A 192 1.14 21.10 -15.39
C ASP A 192 1.73 19.69 -15.27
N PHE A 193 0.91 18.68 -14.94
CA PHE A 193 1.33 17.30 -14.93
C PHE A 193 1.58 16.79 -16.36
N PRO A 194 2.74 16.20 -16.67
CA PRO A 194 3.06 15.79 -18.04
C PRO A 194 2.08 14.70 -18.53
N ALA A 195 1.37 14.98 -19.61
CA ALA A 195 0.38 14.05 -20.17
C ALA A 195 0.97 12.68 -20.58
N HIS A 196 2.30 12.62 -20.80
CA HIS A 196 3.02 11.42 -21.22
C HIS A 196 3.59 10.60 -20.05
N SER A 197 3.38 11.04 -18.80
CA SER A 197 3.90 10.37 -17.60
C SER A 197 2.87 9.44 -16.95
N THR A 198 2.06 8.80 -17.78
CA THR A 198 1.04 7.83 -17.32
C THR A 198 1.26 6.46 -17.96
N LEU A 199 0.83 5.43 -17.26
CA LEU A 199 0.90 4.02 -17.67
C LEU A 199 -0.48 3.50 -18.06
N LYS A 200 -0.49 2.38 -18.77
CA LYS A 200 -1.68 1.55 -18.97
C LYS A 200 -1.53 0.26 -18.15
N PRO A 201 -2.63 -0.39 -17.70
CA PRO A 201 -2.54 -1.58 -16.87
C PRO A 201 -1.66 -2.70 -17.47
N HIS A 202 -1.68 -2.88 -18.79
CA HIS A 202 -0.90 -3.93 -19.47
C HIS A 202 0.52 -3.49 -19.89
N ASP A 203 0.97 -2.30 -19.52
CA ASP A 203 2.35 -1.88 -19.78
C ASP A 203 3.30 -2.74 -18.95
N LYS A 204 4.32 -3.31 -19.61
CA LYS A 204 5.28 -4.22 -18.99
C LYS A 204 6.26 -3.46 -18.09
N LEU A 205 6.85 -4.15 -17.11
CA LEU A 205 7.79 -3.63 -16.11
C LEU A 205 8.87 -2.72 -16.73
N GLN A 206 9.47 -3.10 -17.86
CA GLN A 206 10.51 -2.29 -18.52
C GLN A 206 10.01 -0.90 -18.90
N LYS A 207 8.72 -0.80 -19.33
CA LYS A 207 8.12 0.49 -19.66
C LYS A 207 7.82 1.30 -18.40
N VAL A 208 7.41 0.64 -17.31
CA VAL A 208 7.22 1.28 -16.00
C VAL A 208 8.54 1.91 -15.55
N ILE A 209 9.63 1.13 -15.50
CA ILE A 209 10.96 1.57 -15.11
C ILE A 209 11.41 2.74 -16.01
N HIS A 210 11.30 2.58 -17.33
CA HIS A 210 11.71 3.62 -18.29
C HIS A 210 10.97 4.93 -18.06
N LEU A 211 9.65 4.88 -17.86
CA LEU A 211 8.82 6.06 -17.62
C LEU A 211 9.17 6.74 -16.31
N MET A 212 9.28 5.98 -15.23
CA MET A 212 9.61 6.52 -13.90
C MET A 212 11.00 7.14 -13.89
N THR A 213 11.99 6.48 -14.49
CA THR A 213 13.35 7.02 -14.62
C THR A 213 13.40 8.27 -15.50
N LYS A 214 12.76 8.24 -16.67
CA LYS A 214 12.79 9.36 -17.63
C LYS A 214 12.20 10.66 -17.06
N TYR A 215 11.17 10.55 -16.25
CA TYR A 215 10.46 11.71 -15.69
C TYR A 215 10.74 11.93 -14.19
N ASN A 216 11.70 11.20 -13.60
CA ASN A 216 12.03 11.24 -12.18
C ASN A 216 10.78 11.10 -11.29
N LEU A 217 9.95 10.09 -11.58
CA LEU A 217 8.70 9.87 -10.86
C LEU A 217 8.92 8.93 -9.67
N TYR A 218 8.42 9.33 -8.51
CA TYR A 218 8.29 8.46 -7.34
C TYR A 218 7.00 7.64 -7.39
N THR A 219 6.00 8.13 -8.11
CA THR A 219 4.73 7.42 -8.34
C THR A 219 4.24 7.70 -9.75
N ALA A 220 3.62 6.72 -10.40
CA ALA A 220 3.09 6.84 -11.75
C ALA A 220 1.62 6.42 -11.80
N ALA A 221 0.76 7.30 -12.37
CA ALA A 221 -0.65 7.02 -12.58
C ALA A 221 -0.84 5.93 -13.64
N VAL A 222 -1.66 4.93 -13.34
CA VAL A 222 -2.11 3.91 -14.29
C VAL A 222 -3.53 4.25 -14.73
N LEU A 223 -3.73 4.39 -16.04
CA LEU A 223 -5.02 4.79 -16.60
C LEU A 223 -5.61 3.66 -17.44
N ASP A 224 -6.90 3.45 -17.30
CA ASP A 224 -7.65 2.52 -18.12
C ASP A 224 -7.90 3.07 -19.55
N LYS A 225 -8.64 2.31 -20.37
CA LYS A 225 -8.96 2.66 -21.76
C LYS A 225 -9.82 3.93 -21.85
N GLU A 226 -10.59 4.25 -20.82
CA GLU A 226 -11.44 5.43 -20.71
C GLU A 226 -10.72 6.63 -20.08
N ARG A 227 -9.41 6.48 -19.80
CA ARG A 227 -8.55 7.44 -19.08
C ARG A 227 -8.99 7.69 -17.63
N LYS A 228 -9.69 6.75 -17.01
CA LYS A 228 -9.94 6.77 -15.58
C LYS A 228 -8.70 6.28 -14.84
N LEU A 229 -8.50 6.77 -13.63
CA LEU A 229 -7.41 6.36 -12.77
C LEU A 229 -7.72 4.94 -12.25
N ALA A 230 -6.99 3.96 -12.78
CA ALA A 230 -7.10 2.56 -12.41
C ALA A 230 -6.29 2.22 -11.16
N GLY A 231 -5.15 2.90 -10.95
CA GLY A 231 -4.26 2.70 -9.81
C GLY A 231 -3.01 3.55 -9.93
N VAL A 232 -2.06 3.31 -9.05
CA VAL A 232 -0.78 4.02 -8.97
C VAL A 232 0.34 3.03 -8.72
N VAL A 233 1.42 3.09 -9.50
CA VAL A 233 2.65 2.34 -9.23
C VAL A 233 3.58 3.24 -8.43
N THR A 234 4.20 2.71 -7.37
CA THR A 234 5.21 3.41 -6.58
C THR A 234 6.63 2.98 -6.95
N ILE A 235 7.61 3.80 -6.61
CA ILE A 235 9.02 3.46 -6.84
C ILE A 235 9.44 2.27 -5.95
N ASP A 236 8.87 2.18 -4.76
CA ASP A 236 9.19 1.15 -3.77
C ASP A 236 8.86 -0.25 -4.32
N ASP A 237 7.68 -0.42 -4.96
CA ASP A 237 7.27 -1.69 -5.58
C ASP A 237 8.19 -2.08 -6.74
N VAL A 238 8.62 -1.09 -7.53
CA VAL A 238 9.58 -1.32 -8.62
C VAL A 238 10.96 -1.72 -8.05
N MET A 239 11.40 -1.08 -6.97
CA MET A 239 12.70 -1.39 -6.35
C MET A 239 12.72 -2.79 -5.72
N ARG A 240 11.64 -3.24 -5.09
CA ARG A 240 11.52 -4.61 -4.55
C ARG A 240 11.70 -5.67 -5.63
N LEU A 241 11.16 -5.45 -6.83
CA LEU A 241 11.36 -6.38 -7.95
C LEU A 241 12.78 -6.37 -8.53
N LEU A 242 13.48 -5.24 -8.45
CA LEU A 242 14.83 -5.09 -8.98
C LEU A 242 15.90 -5.57 -7.98
N ALA A 243 15.62 -5.48 -6.70
CA ALA A 243 16.50 -5.89 -5.63
C ALA A 243 15.71 -6.79 -4.66
N PRO A 244 15.35 -8.02 -5.06
CA PRO A 244 14.77 -8.97 -4.13
C PRO A 244 15.76 -9.16 -2.98
N SER A 245 15.23 -9.14 -1.75
CA SER A 245 16.02 -9.27 -0.52
C SER A 245 17.02 -10.42 -0.63
N ALA A 246 18.28 -10.09 -0.42
CA ALA A 246 19.39 -11.03 -0.42
C ALA A 246 19.34 -11.90 0.86
#